data_a34da0e1e0b5a611ce867fb26684c36d
#
_entry.id   a34da0e1e0b5a611ce867fb26684c36d
#
_cell.length_a   1.000
_cell.length_b   1.000
_cell.length_c   1.000
_cell.angle_alpha   90.00
_cell.angle_beta   90.00
_cell.angle_gamma   90.00
#
_symmetry.space_group_name_H-M   'P 1'
#
loop_
_entity.id
_entity.type
_entity.pdbx_description
1 polymer ?
#
loop_
_entity_poly.entity_id
_entity_poly.type
_entity_poly.pdbx_seq_one_letter_code
_entity_poly.pdbx_strand_id
1 'polypeptide(L)'
;MAVEETIFLHPGEPVFDRFRAYTCDRFAEDALRGAIFIDPLASRPYFFHLAQVTVIRQADQSLRAFQRAEVLEARLIGLKQWQDGRIELCAPEHLLLLRGAGDLPASVVSFAATADERLPLARDFARAQIVEQMAQACREKLFKDMTDRLEFVERSFSYQAADLAELRRKQKEKADAGDIRAKGEVTRVKQRQKELAARKEEARQVIEREPMLIVPGEITFLAHALAVPSSDPEDLMRYAANVEAVAVQEARTYEESLGATVLDVSTAERALAAGLGAWPGFDLLSLRPSGERVAIEVKGRAEFGSVELTENEYIQACQQQDHYWLYAVFEYAKPRPRLCRVQNPFRKLIFNEKKRFVIQDGAIFAAEEL
;
A
#
# COMPACT_ATOMS: atom_id res chain seq x y z
N MET A 1 9.80 -40.69 -28.59
CA MET A 1 9.19 -39.41 -28.24
C MET A 1 10.17 -38.72 -27.29
N ALA A 2 10.85 -37.69 -27.75
CA ALA A 2 11.69 -36.88 -26.89
C ALA A 2 10.74 -36.09 -25.97
N VAL A 3 10.91 -36.22 -24.65
CA VAL A 3 10.27 -35.37 -23.67
C VAL A 3 10.93 -34.02 -23.85
N GLU A 4 10.19 -33.01 -24.33
CA GLU A 4 10.66 -31.63 -24.29
C GLU A 4 10.83 -31.25 -22.81
N GLU A 5 12.07 -31.05 -22.39
CA GLU A 5 12.37 -30.50 -21.09
C GLU A 5 11.90 -29.05 -21.06
N THR A 6 10.80 -28.80 -20.38
CA THR A 6 10.30 -27.44 -20.15
C THR A 6 11.08 -26.83 -18.99
N ILE A 7 11.89 -25.80 -19.27
CA ILE A 7 12.61 -25.04 -18.25
C ILE A 7 11.65 -23.98 -17.70
N PHE A 8 11.40 -24.02 -16.39
CA PHE A 8 10.64 -22.99 -15.71
C PHE A 8 11.58 -21.83 -15.33
N LEU A 9 11.40 -20.69 -15.99
CA LEU A 9 12.18 -19.48 -15.71
C LEU A 9 11.59 -18.75 -14.48
N HIS A 10 12.40 -18.52 -13.46
CA HIS A 10 12.00 -17.82 -12.23
C HIS A 10 13.16 -16.95 -11.69
N PRO A 11 12.88 -15.97 -10.82
CA PRO A 11 13.92 -15.20 -10.13
C PRO A 11 14.90 -16.14 -9.39
N GLY A 12 16.20 -15.92 -9.58
CA GLY A 12 17.26 -16.78 -9.05
C GLY A 12 17.75 -17.87 -10.03
N GLU A 13 17.06 -18.08 -11.15
CA GLU A 13 17.54 -18.93 -12.24
C GLU A 13 18.57 -18.13 -13.07
N PRO A 14 19.77 -18.72 -13.38
CA PRO A 14 20.86 -17.96 -14.01
C PRO A 14 20.52 -17.31 -15.36
N VAL A 15 19.68 -17.94 -16.19
CA VAL A 15 19.25 -17.37 -17.49
C VAL A 15 18.31 -16.19 -17.25
N PHE A 16 17.35 -16.34 -16.33
CA PHE A 16 16.43 -15.27 -15.93
C PHE A 16 17.19 -14.07 -15.36
N ASP A 17 18.10 -14.29 -14.41
CA ASP A 17 18.85 -13.23 -13.77
C ASP A 17 19.78 -12.49 -14.75
N ARG A 18 20.40 -13.21 -15.68
CA ARG A 18 21.23 -12.62 -16.74
C ARG A 18 20.39 -11.78 -17.71
N PHE A 19 19.23 -12.28 -18.11
CA PHE A 19 18.31 -11.54 -18.98
C PHE A 19 17.78 -10.29 -18.29
N ARG A 20 17.38 -10.40 -17.02
CA ARG A 20 16.96 -9.27 -16.19
C ARG A 20 18.05 -8.21 -16.10
N ALA A 21 19.29 -8.60 -15.75
CA ALA A 21 20.41 -7.67 -15.65
C ALA A 21 20.67 -6.95 -17.00
N TYR A 22 20.71 -7.70 -18.09
CA TYR A 22 20.87 -7.12 -19.43
C TYR A 22 19.77 -6.11 -19.77
N THR A 23 18.53 -6.44 -19.48
CA THR A 23 17.38 -5.55 -19.75
C THR A 23 17.46 -4.27 -18.91
N CYS A 24 17.75 -4.42 -17.59
CA CYS A 24 17.90 -3.28 -16.71
C CYS A 24 19.05 -2.35 -17.16
N ASP A 25 20.21 -2.90 -17.48
CA ASP A 25 21.37 -2.11 -17.90
C ASP A 25 21.12 -1.39 -19.23
N ARG A 26 20.42 -2.05 -20.16
CA ARG A 26 20.18 -1.51 -21.51
C ARG A 26 19.13 -0.39 -21.53
N PHE A 27 18.06 -0.51 -20.75
CA PHE A 27 16.88 0.35 -20.84
C PHE A 27 16.67 1.27 -19.64
N ALA A 28 17.61 1.31 -18.69
CA ALA A 28 17.49 2.15 -17.51
C ALA A 28 17.32 3.64 -17.84
N GLU A 29 18.11 4.15 -18.78
CA GLU A 29 18.04 5.55 -19.21
C GLU A 29 16.72 5.86 -19.94
N ASP A 30 16.23 4.94 -20.76
CA ASP A 30 14.97 5.11 -21.49
C ASP A 30 13.79 5.15 -20.53
N ALA A 31 13.80 4.31 -19.49
CA ALA A 31 12.77 4.33 -18.43
C ALA A 31 12.74 5.67 -17.67
N LEU A 32 13.90 6.29 -17.47
CA LEU A 32 14.02 7.60 -16.82
C LEU A 32 13.66 8.77 -17.74
N ARG A 33 13.90 8.65 -19.06
CA ARG A 33 13.43 9.65 -20.04
C ARG A 33 11.92 9.73 -20.10
N GLY A 34 11.27 8.60 -19.79
CA GLY A 34 9.83 8.47 -19.83
C GLY A 34 9.29 8.09 -21.21
N ALA A 35 8.05 7.65 -21.20
CA ALA A 35 7.31 7.29 -22.38
C ALA A 35 5.84 7.68 -22.23
N ILE A 36 5.10 7.64 -23.36
CA ILE A 36 3.68 7.92 -23.37
C ILE A 36 2.91 6.61 -23.34
N PHE A 37 1.93 6.54 -22.45
CA PHE A 37 1.08 5.37 -22.30
C PHE A 37 -0.38 5.78 -22.35
N ILE A 38 -1.21 4.86 -22.79
CA ILE A 38 -2.66 4.94 -22.67
C ILE A 38 -3.07 4.23 -21.37
N ASP A 39 -3.78 4.95 -20.52
CA ASP A 39 -4.49 4.38 -19.38
C ASP A 39 -5.98 4.29 -19.72
N PRO A 40 -6.51 3.08 -20.02
CA PRO A 40 -7.94 2.91 -20.31
C PRO A 40 -8.85 3.32 -19.15
N LEU A 41 -8.28 3.42 -17.95
CA LEU A 41 -8.98 3.68 -16.71
C LEU A 41 -8.92 5.17 -16.28
N ALA A 42 -8.18 5.99 -17.01
CA ALA A 42 -8.06 7.41 -16.69
C ALA A 42 -9.13 8.25 -17.39
N SER A 43 -9.65 9.26 -16.69
CA SER A 43 -10.53 10.28 -17.24
C SER A 43 -9.77 11.50 -17.76
N ARG A 44 -8.53 11.70 -17.35
CA ARG A 44 -7.67 12.83 -17.69
C ARG A 44 -6.19 12.43 -17.63
N PRO A 45 -5.29 13.16 -18.31
CA PRO A 45 -3.87 12.84 -18.33
C PRO A 45 -3.21 13.09 -16.97
N TYR A 46 -2.18 12.27 -16.67
CA TYR A 46 -1.35 12.41 -15.48
C TYR A 46 0.08 11.91 -15.75
N PHE A 47 1.05 12.40 -14.96
CA PHE A 47 2.36 11.76 -14.89
C PHE A 47 2.31 10.59 -13.90
N PHE A 48 2.88 9.48 -14.31
CA PHE A 48 3.16 8.33 -13.45
C PHE A 48 4.66 8.28 -13.17
N HIS A 49 5.01 8.11 -11.90
CA HIS A 49 6.39 7.93 -11.47
C HIS A 49 6.50 6.64 -10.68
N LEU A 50 7.43 5.77 -11.08
CA LEU A 50 7.83 4.62 -10.30
C LEU A 50 9.08 4.99 -9.52
N ALA A 51 9.05 4.84 -8.21
CA ALA A 51 10.18 5.16 -7.36
C ALA A 51 10.45 4.07 -6.33
N GLN A 52 11.72 3.89 -5.97
CA GLN A 52 12.15 3.18 -4.79
C GLN A 52 12.39 4.21 -3.68
N VAL A 53 11.82 3.96 -2.52
CA VAL A 53 12.02 4.76 -1.31
C VAL A 53 12.67 3.91 -0.24
N THR A 54 13.53 4.50 0.58
CA THR A 54 14.28 3.76 1.59
C THR A 54 14.22 4.44 2.95
N VAL A 55 14.35 3.64 4.01
CA VAL A 55 14.64 4.08 5.38
C VAL A 55 16.01 3.53 5.74
N ILE A 56 16.88 4.37 6.27
CA ILE A 56 18.23 4.00 6.63
C ILE A 56 18.49 4.17 8.13
N ARG A 57 19.37 3.34 8.65
CA ARG A 57 20.08 3.59 9.90
C ARG A 57 21.41 4.24 9.57
N GLN A 58 21.64 5.43 10.09
CA GLN A 58 22.90 6.13 9.93
C GLN A 58 24.03 5.41 10.65
N ALA A 59 25.26 5.61 10.18
CA ALA A 59 26.45 5.15 10.87
C ALA A 59 26.66 5.94 12.18
N ASP A 60 27.12 5.23 13.21
CA ASP A 60 27.64 5.81 14.45
C ASP A 60 29.01 5.22 14.74
N GLN A 61 30.04 6.02 14.54
CA GLN A 61 31.44 5.58 14.69
C GLN A 61 31.81 5.24 16.16
N SER A 62 31.00 5.66 17.12
CA SER A 62 31.20 5.33 18.54
C SER A 62 30.74 3.92 18.88
N LEU A 63 29.91 3.30 18.04
CA LEU A 63 29.35 1.97 18.23
C LEU A 63 29.88 0.98 17.18
N ARG A 64 30.51 -0.10 17.62
CA ARG A 64 31.03 -1.12 16.70
C ARG A 64 29.97 -1.76 15.81
N ALA A 65 28.75 -1.85 16.32
CA ALA A 65 27.61 -2.41 15.59
C ALA A 65 27.16 -1.55 14.42
N PHE A 66 27.43 -0.23 14.44
CA PHE A 66 26.85 0.74 13.49
C PHE A 66 27.92 1.54 12.73
N GLN A 67 29.02 0.88 12.36
CA GLN A 67 30.13 1.53 11.64
C GLN A 67 29.76 1.99 10.23
N ARG A 68 28.69 1.48 9.65
CA ARG A 68 28.21 1.83 8.30
C ARG A 68 26.72 2.10 8.33
N ALA A 69 26.29 3.00 7.45
CA ALA A 69 24.88 3.17 7.19
C ALA A 69 24.30 1.90 6.55
N GLU A 70 23.08 1.57 6.90
CA GLU A 70 22.39 0.38 6.42
C GLU A 70 20.95 0.72 6.03
N VAL A 71 20.50 0.18 4.89
CA VAL A 71 19.11 0.26 4.48
C VAL A 71 18.31 -0.74 5.29
N LEU A 72 17.36 -0.25 6.07
CA LEU A 72 16.50 -1.08 6.91
C LEU A 72 15.22 -1.50 6.20
N GLU A 73 14.69 -0.61 5.39
CA GLU A 73 13.48 -0.86 4.61
C GLU A 73 13.63 -0.20 3.24
N ALA A 74 13.23 -0.93 2.21
CA ALA A 74 13.09 -0.41 0.85
C ALA A 74 11.71 -0.79 0.33
N ARG A 75 11.03 0.18 -0.32
CA ARG A 75 9.70 -0.01 -0.87
C ARG A 75 9.61 0.58 -2.27
N LEU A 76 8.95 -0.13 -3.18
CA LEU A 76 8.53 0.42 -4.46
C LEU A 76 7.19 1.14 -4.28
N ILE A 77 7.07 2.31 -4.89
CA ILE A 77 5.85 3.11 -4.90
C ILE A 77 5.55 3.61 -6.31
N GLY A 78 4.27 3.71 -6.63
CA GLY A 78 3.78 4.45 -7.78
C GLY A 78 3.21 5.79 -7.32
N LEU A 79 3.44 6.85 -8.09
CA LEU A 79 2.84 8.17 -7.88
C LEU A 79 2.10 8.59 -9.13
N LYS A 80 0.87 9.07 -8.99
CA LYS A 80 0.12 9.77 -10.04
C LYS A 80 0.14 11.25 -9.74
N GLN A 81 0.61 12.05 -10.68
CA GLN A 81 0.65 13.52 -10.57
C GLN A 81 -0.21 14.14 -11.65
N TRP A 82 -1.32 14.73 -11.23
CA TRP A 82 -2.32 15.31 -12.09
C TRP A 82 -1.94 16.73 -12.56
N GLN A 83 -2.61 17.19 -13.61
CA GLN A 83 -2.37 18.53 -14.17
C GLN A 83 -2.68 19.64 -13.15
N ASP A 84 -3.67 19.46 -12.28
CA ASP A 84 -4.03 20.40 -11.20
C ASP A 84 -3.03 20.46 -10.04
N GLY A 85 -1.94 19.67 -10.10
CA GLY A 85 -0.90 19.61 -9.07
C GLY A 85 -1.17 18.57 -7.98
N ARG A 86 -2.34 17.92 -7.95
CA ARG A 86 -2.63 16.83 -7.03
C ARG A 86 -1.68 15.66 -7.29
N ILE A 87 -1.14 15.08 -6.21
CA ILE A 87 -0.29 13.89 -6.26
C ILE A 87 -0.92 12.81 -5.38
N GLU A 88 -0.95 11.59 -5.90
CA GLU A 88 -1.53 10.44 -5.23
C GLU A 88 -0.57 9.26 -5.24
N LEU A 89 -0.57 8.52 -4.14
CA LEU A 89 0.09 7.23 -4.07
C LEU A 89 -0.77 6.19 -4.79
N CYS A 90 -0.16 5.37 -5.62
CA CYS A 90 -0.80 4.22 -6.25
C CYS A 90 0.10 2.99 -6.17
N ALA A 91 -0.44 1.83 -6.50
CA ALA A 91 0.32 0.60 -6.58
C ALA A 91 1.39 0.69 -7.69
N PRO A 92 2.64 0.25 -7.46
CA PRO A 92 3.67 0.25 -8.49
C PRO A 92 3.29 -0.63 -9.71
N GLU A 93 2.49 -1.66 -9.49
CA GLU A 93 1.95 -2.56 -10.53
C GLU A 93 1.00 -1.84 -11.50
N HIS A 94 0.56 -0.63 -11.17
CA HIS A 94 -0.27 0.18 -12.08
C HIS A 94 0.40 0.38 -13.45
N LEU A 95 1.73 0.45 -13.48
CA LEU A 95 2.48 0.52 -14.74
C LEU A 95 2.17 -0.64 -15.70
N LEU A 96 1.86 -1.83 -15.17
CA LEU A 96 1.53 -3.02 -15.97
C LEU A 96 0.14 -2.95 -16.62
N LEU A 97 -0.70 -2.03 -16.18
CA LEU A 97 -2.04 -1.79 -16.75
C LEU A 97 -2.01 -0.78 -17.90
N LEU A 98 -0.90 -0.06 -18.04
CA LEU A 98 -0.72 0.94 -19.07
C LEU A 98 -0.36 0.28 -20.41
N ARG A 99 -0.86 0.82 -21.52
CA ARG A 99 -0.52 0.38 -22.88
C ARG A 99 0.33 1.43 -23.56
N GLY A 100 1.32 1.01 -24.35
CA GLY A 100 2.15 1.93 -25.14
C GLY A 100 1.28 2.77 -26.08
N ALA A 101 1.50 4.08 -26.09
CA ALA A 101 0.92 4.99 -27.07
C ALA A 101 1.90 5.18 -28.24
N GLY A 102 1.37 5.33 -29.46
CA GLY A 102 2.21 5.61 -30.62
C GLY A 102 2.73 7.04 -30.62
N ASP A 103 1.82 8.01 -30.55
CA ASP A 103 2.12 9.43 -30.66
C ASP A 103 1.57 10.23 -29.48
N LEU A 104 2.22 11.38 -29.21
CA LEU A 104 1.74 12.33 -28.22
C LEU A 104 0.52 13.09 -28.73
N PRO A 105 -0.65 12.95 -28.11
CA PRO A 105 -1.82 13.72 -28.50
C PRO A 105 -1.56 15.24 -28.36
N ALA A 106 -1.96 16.01 -29.36
CA ALA A 106 -1.75 17.47 -29.35
C ALA A 106 -2.31 18.16 -28.09
N SER A 107 -3.41 17.64 -27.55
CA SER A 107 -4.05 18.16 -26.34
C SER A 107 -3.22 18.07 -25.06
N VAL A 108 -2.19 17.23 -25.01
CA VAL A 108 -1.37 17.02 -23.82
C VAL A 108 0.08 17.50 -23.97
N VAL A 109 0.45 18.08 -25.11
CA VAL A 109 1.82 18.59 -25.38
C VAL A 109 2.24 19.64 -24.34
N SER A 110 1.35 20.58 -24.01
CA SER A 110 1.63 21.60 -23.00
C SER A 110 1.82 21.02 -21.60
N PHE A 111 1.06 19.98 -21.27
CA PHE A 111 1.23 19.27 -20.01
C PHE A 111 2.54 18.47 -19.98
N ALA A 112 2.86 17.76 -21.05
CA ALA A 112 4.13 17.03 -21.18
C ALA A 112 5.35 17.94 -20.98
N ALA A 113 5.31 19.18 -21.48
CA ALA A 113 6.39 20.16 -21.33
C ALA A 113 6.65 20.57 -19.87
N THR A 114 5.75 20.29 -18.93
CA THR A 114 5.93 20.61 -17.50
C THR A 114 6.59 19.49 -16.70
N ALA A 115 7.04 18.41 -17.33
CA ALA A 115 7.55 17.20 -16.64
C ALA A 115 8.72 17.53 -15.68
N ASP A 116 9.71 18.30 -16.15
CA ASP A 116 10.91 18.63 -15.36
C ASP A 116 10.57 19.48 -14.12
N GLU A 117 9.61 20.38 -14.24
CA GLU A 117 9.17 21.23 -13.12
C GLU A 117 8.37 20.43 -12.08
N ARG A 118 7.72 19.34 -12.49
CA ARG A 118 6.85 18.53 -11.65
C ARG A 118 7.57 17.45 -10.88
N LEU A 119 8.69 16.98 -11.37
CA LEU A 119 9.45 15.90 -10.74
C LEU A 119 9.93 16.23 -9.31
N PRO A 120 10.44 17.46 -9.02
CA PRO A 120 10.75 17.87 -7.65
C PRO A 120 9.54 17.78 -6.71
N LEU A 121 8.36 18.20 -7.17
CA LEU A 121 7.11 18.15 -6.38
C LEU A 121 6.72 16.71 -6.02
N ALA A 122 6.87 15.77 -6.96
CA ALA A 122 6.64 14.35 -6.72
C ALA A 122 7.63 13.78 -5.69
N ARG A 123 8.90 14.22 -5.73
CA ARG A 123 9.93 13.86 -4.76
C ARG A 123 9.60 14.37 -3.37
N ASP A 124 9.22 15.64 -3.25
CA ASP A 124 8.86 16.26 -1.98
C ASP A 124 7.62 15.60 -1.35
N PHE A 125 6.62 15.29 -2.17
CA PHE A 125 5.46 14.53 -1.74
C PHE A 125 5.86 13.15 -1.21
N ALA A 126 6.66 12.39 -1.97
CA ALA A 126 7.12 11.07 -1.54
C ALA A 126 7.91 11.14 -0.22
N ARG A 127 8.75 12.16 -0.06
CA ARG A 127 9.50 12.38 1.19
C ARG A 127 8.55 12.64 2.36
N ALA A 128 7.68 13.62 2.23
CA ALA A 128 6.82 14.06 3.33
C ALA A 128 5.73 13.03 3.70
N GLN A 129 5.10 12.41 2.70
CA GLN A 129 3.93 11.57 2.93
C GLN A 129 4.25 10.08 3.05
N ILE A 130 5.46 9.65 2.67
CA ILE A 130 5.79 8.23 2.63
C ILE A 130 7.05 7.94 3.44
N VAL A 131 8.19 8.53 3.05
CA VAL A 131 9.48 8.16 3.65
C VAL A 131 9.57 8.59 5.11
N GLU A 132 9.10 9.80 5.44
CA GLU A 132 9.05 10.29 6.82
C GLU A 132 8.15 9.40 7.69
N GLN A 133 6.99 8.99 7.17
CA GLN A 133 6.08 8.10 7.90
C GLN A 133 6.67 6.70 8.09
N MET A 134 7.37 6.16 7.08
CA MET A 134 8.08 4.89 7.20
C MET A 134 9.18 4.97 8.27
N ALA A 135 9.99 6.02 8.24
CA ALA A 135 11.05 6.24 9.23
C ALA A 135 10.47 6.41 10.64
N GLN A 136 9.38 7.14 10.77
CA GLN A 136 8.69 7.31 12.04
C GLN A 136 8.13 5.97 12.56
N ALA A 137 7.47 5.19 11.74
CA ALA A 137 6.96 3.87 12.11
C ALA A 137 8.07 2.91 12.55
N CYS A 138 9.22 2.95 11.86
CA CYS A 138 10.40 2.18 12.23
C CYS A 138 10.94 2.60 13.61
N ARG A 139 11.06 3.90 13.87
CA ARG A 139 11.47 4.44 15.19
C ARG A 139 10.53 4.02 16.30
N GLU A 140 9.23 4.17 16.08
CA GLU A 140 8.19 3.82 17.07
C GLU A 140 8.22 2.35 17.44
N LYS A 141 8.42 1.47 16.44
CA LYS A 141 8.59 0.04 16.66
C LYS A 141 9.81 -0.25 17.54
N LEU A 142 10.96 0.36 17.24
CA LEU A 142 12.18 0.17 18.03
C LEU A 142 12.03 0.72 19.47
N PHE A 143 11.35 1.86 19.64
CA PHE A 143 11.05 2.39 20.97
C PHE A 143 10.12 1.47 21.76
N LYS A 144 9.10 0.93 21.12
CA LYS A 144 8.17 -0.01 21.76
C LYS A 144 8.88 -1.28 22.24
N ASP A 145 9.79 -1.81 21.41
CA ASP A 145 10.51 -3.04 21.69
C ASP A 145 11.73 -2.83 22.60
N MET A 146 12.10 -1.57 22.89
CA MET A 146 13.34 -1.23 23.61
C MET A 146 13.41 -1.86 25.01
N THR A 147 12.32 -1.79 25.78
CA THR A 147 12.29 -2.31 27.16
C THR A 147 12.55 -3.82 27.16
N ASP A 148 11.85 -4.56 26.31
CA ASP A 148 12.00 -6.02 26.23
C ASP A 148 13.39 -6.42 25.76
N ARG A 149 13.96 -5.67 24.80
CA ARG A 149 15.34 -5.89 24.32
C ARG A 149 16.38 -5.62 25.43
N LEU A 150 16.21 -4.55 26.21
CA LEU A 150 17.08 -4.24 27.35
C LEU A 150 16.98 -5.31 28.45
N GLU A 151 15.77 -5.76 28.78
CA GLU A 151 15.59 -6.85 29.75
C GLU A 151 16.22 -8.16 29.27
N PHE A 152 16.11 -8.47 27.98
CA PHE A 152 16.74 -9.65 27.41
C PHE A 152 18.27 -9.58 27.53
N VAL A 153 18.86 -8.42 27.20
CA VAL A 153 20.31 -8.19 27.35
C VAL A 153 20.71 -8.36 28.82
N GLU A 154 20.00 -7.67 29.74
CA GLU A 154 20.29 -7.76 31.18
C GLU A 154 20.29 -9.20 31.67
N ARG A 155 19.25 -9.94 31.34
CA ARG A 155 19.08 -11.35 31.75
C ARG A 155 20.19 -12.24 31.16
N SER A 156 20.46 -12.10 29.86
CA SER A 156 21.47 -12.91 29.17
C SER A 156 22.88 -12.70 29.75
N PHE A 157 23.24 -11.44 29.97
CA PHE A 157 24.55 -11.11 30.55
C PHE A 157 24.65 -11.47 32.03
N SER A 158 23.56 -11.42 32.78
CA SER A 158 23.53 -11.85 34.19
C SER A 158 23.78 -13.33 34.34
N TYR A 159 23.22 -14.18 33.48
CA TYR A 159 23.55 -15.63 33.48
C TYR A 159 25.05 -15.88 33.21
N GLN A 160 25.60 -15.25 32.17
CA GLN A 160 27.02 -15.39 31.85
C GLN A 160 27.94 -14.87 32.98
N ALA A 161 27.51 -13.78 33.64
CA ALA A 161 28.28 -13.23 34.79
C ALA A 161 28.28 -14.18 36.00
N ALA A 162 27.14 -14.84 36.28
CA ALA A 162 27.02 -15.83 37.32
C ALA A 162 27.92 -17.04 37.08
N ASP A 163 27.95 -17.57 35.84
CA ASP A 163 28.80 -18.68 35.46
C ASP A 163 30.29 -18.33 35.62
N LEU A 164 30.71 -17.12 35.19
CA LEU A 164 32.08 -16.65 35.36
C LEU A 164 32.43 -16.40 36.83
N ALA A 165 31.47 -15.97 37.65
CA ALA A 165 31.69 -15.78 39.09
C ALA A 165 31.91 -17.14 39.79
N GLU A 166 31.11 -18.14 39.45
CA GLU A 166 31.28 -19.48 39.98
C GLU A 166 32.61 -20.13 39.54
N LEU A 167 32.94 -19.98 38.25
CA LEU A 167 34.23 -20.47 37.73
C LEU A 167 35.39 -19.80 38.47
N ARG A 168 35.32 -18.47 38.69
CA ARG A 168 36.31 -17.71 39.43
C ARG A 168 36.46 -18.23 40.87
N ARG A 169 35.35 -18.49 41.56
CA ARG A 169 35.36 -19.05 42.93
C ARG A 169 36.10 -20.39 42.95
N LYS A 170 35.71 -21.34 42.07
CA LYS A 170 36.30 -22.66 41.95
C LYS A 170 37.82 -22.60 41.68
N GLN A 171 38.26 -21.71 40.78
CA GLN A 171 39.68 -21.56 40.46
C GLN A 171 40.44 -20.87 41.57
N LYS A 172 39.82 -19.92 42.29
CA LYS A 172 40.45 -19.29 43.45
C LYS A 172 40.71 -20.30 44.59
N GLU A 173 39.75 -21.17 44.92
CA GLU A 173 39.89 -22.21 45.91
C GLU A 173 41.09 -23.15 45.58
N LYS A 174 41.25 -23.55 44.30
CA LYS A 174 42.40 -24.34 43.85
C LYS A 174 43.74 -23.58 43.95
N ALA A 175 43.71 -22.31 43.59
CA ALA A 175 44.88 -21.44 43.66
C ALA A 175 45.37 -21.23 45.11
N ASP A 176 44.44 -21.07 46.05
CA ASP A 176 44.71 -20.94 47.49
C ASP A 176 45.22 -22.27 48.10
N ALA A 177 44.83 -23.42 47.48
CA ALA A 177 45.37 -24.73 47.79
C ALA A 177 46.76 -25.01 47.18
N GLY A 178 47.38 -24.03 46.50
CA GLY A 178 48.71 -24.12 45.96
C GLY A 178 48.84 -24.45 44.47
N ASP A 179 47.73 -24.56 43.72
CA ASP A 179 47.77 -24.81 42.28
C ASP A 179 48.24 -23.58 41.52
N ILE A 180 49.40 -23.59 40.94
CA ILE A 180 50.03 -22.49 40.21
C ILE A 180 49.21 -22.23 38.89
N ARG A 181 48.67 -23.27 38.22
CA ARG A 181 47.88 -23.10 37.00
C ARG A 181 46.57 -22.40 37.30
N ALA A 182 45.94 -22.70 38.43
CA ALA A 182 44.72 -22.07 38.86
C ALA A 182 44.89 -20.56 39.10
N LYS A 183 46.08 -20.09 39.54
CA LYS A 183 46.35 -18.63 39.64
C LYS A 183 46.27 -17.93 38.28
N GLY A 184 46.80 -18.54 37.22
CA GLY A 184 46.68 -18.03 35.87
C GLY A 184 45.23 -17.99 35.37
N GLU A 185 44.46 -19.03 35.67
CA GLU A 185 43.03 -19.08 35.29
C GLU A 185 42.17 -18.03 36.02
N VAL A 186 42.42 -17.74 37.28
CA VAL A 186 41.77 -16.65 38.03
C VAL A 186 41.98 -15.31 37.31
N THR A 187 43.17 -15.04 36.81
CA THR A 187 43.50 -13.81 36.09
C THR A 187 42.72 -13.76 34.75
N ARG A 188 42.68 -14.87 34.02
CA ARG A 188 41.94 -14.97 32.76
C ARG A 188 40.43 -14.78 32.98
N VAL A 189 39.86 -15.39 34.03
CA VAL A 189 38.44 -15.21 34.34
C VAL A 189 38.10 -13.77 34.71
N LYS A 190 38.96 -13.10 35.51
CA LYS A 190 38.81 -11.66 35.80
C LYS A 190 38.77 -10.81 34.52
N GLN A 191 39.67 -11.11 33.57
CA GLN A 191 39.72 -10.41 32.32
C GLN A 191 38.41 -10.64 31.52
N ARG A 192 37.91 -11.89 31.43
CA ARG A 192 36.63 -12.23 30.79
C ARG A 192 35.44 -11.52 31.46
N GLN A 193 35.44 -11.39 32.80
CA GLN A 193 34.39 -10.64 33.52
C GLN A 193 34.39 -9.17 33.13
N LYS A 194 35.58 -8.55 33.00
CA LYS A 194 35.70 -7.15 32.55
C LYS A 194 35.23 -6.97 31.10
N GLU A 195 35.62 -7.89 30.22
CA GLU A 195 35.18 -7.88 28.82
C GLU A 195 33.68 -8.10 28.70
N LEU A 196 33.09 -9.00 29.51
CA LEU A 196 31.65 -9.22 29.55
C LEU A 196 30.89 -7.96 29.97
N ALA A 197 31.37 -7.26 31.01
CA ALA A 197 30.75 -6.00 31.45
C ALA A 197 30.81 -4.92 30.36
N ALA A 198 31.95 -4.79 29.67
CA ALA A 198 32.08 -3.85 28.55
C ALA A 198 31.14 -4.19 27.40
N ARG A 199 31.05 -5.48 27.03
CA ARG A 199 30.10 -5.94 25.98
C ARG A 199 28.64 -5.73 26.36
N LYS A 200 28.29 -5.90 27.64
CA LYS A 200 26.93 -5.61 28.13
C LYS A 200 26.58 -4.13 27.94
N GLU A 201 27.49 -3.24 28.35
CA GLU A 201 27.29 -1.79 28.20
C GLU A 201 27.23 -1.39 26.74
N GLU A 202 28.06 -1.93 25.87
CA GLU A 202 27.99 -1.70 24.43
C GLU A 202 26.64 -2.16 23.83
N ALA A 203 26.18 -3.36 24.22
CA ALA A 203 24.87 -3.88 23.77
C ALA A 203 23.69 -3.00 24.22
N ARG A 204 23.78 -2.46 25.45
CA ARG A 204 22.77 -1.52 25.96
C ARG A 204 22.77 -0.23 25.16
N GLN A 205 23.94 0.37 24.91
CA GLN A 205 24.08 1.60 24.13
C GLN A 205 23.59 1.42 22.69
N VAL A 206 23.82 0.27 22.08
CA VAL A 206 23.31 -0.07 20.76
C VAL A 206 21.78 0.02 20.75
N ILE A 207 21.10 -0.61 21.71
CA ILE A 207 19.62 -0.63 21.78
C ILE A 207 19.06 0.78 22.03
N GLU A 208 19.66 1.54 22.95
CA GLU A 208 19.19 2.87 23.33
C GLU A 208 19.39 3.91 22.21
N ARG A 209 20.47 3.77 21.43
CA ARG A 209 20.81 4.74 20.37
C ARG A 209 20.23 4.42 19.00
N GLU A 210 19.93 3.14 18.72
CA GLU A 210 19.45 2.69 17.43
C GLU A 210 18.25 3.50 16.90
N PRO A 211 17.19 3.78 17.68
CA PRO A 211 16.04 4.55 17.18
C PRO A 211 16.41 5.96 16.73
N MET A 212 17.42 6.59 17.34
CA MET A 212 17.87 7.95 17.01
C MET A 212 18.65 8.00 15.69
N LEU A 213 19.15 6.86 15.22
CA LEU A 213 19.90 6.73 13.98
C LEU A 213 19.00 6.45 12.77
N ILE A 214 17.70 6.23 12.99
CA ILE A 214 16.76 5.97 11.90
C ILE A 214 16.35 7.28 11.26
N VAL A 215 16.59 7.38 9.96
CA VAL A 215 16.25 8.56 9.17
C VAL A 215 15.64 8.18 7.82
N PRO A 216 14.90 9.11 7.19
CA PRO A 216 14.53 9.00 5.79
C PRO A 216 15.75 8.77 4.90
N GLY A 217 15.68 7.75 4.07
CA GLY A 217 16.74 7.44 3.12
C GLY A 217 16.54 8.13 1.76
N GLU A 218 17.02 7.47 0.73
CA GLU A 218 17.00 7.96 -0.64
C GLU A 218 15.65 7.68 -1.32
N ILE A 219 15.27 8.58 -2.22
CA ILE A 219 14.16 8.41 -3.16
C ILE A 219 14.78 8.34 -4.56
N THR A 220 14.77 7.16 -5.13
CA THR A 220 15.32 6.88 -6.47
C THR A 220 14.18 6.63 -7.45
N PHE A 221 13.99 7.52 -8.41
CA PHE A 221 13.05 7.29 -9.50
C PHE A 221 13.63 6.24 -10.45
N LEU A 222 12.78 5.29 -10.83
CA LEU A 222 13.15 4.15 -11.68
C LEU A 222 12.55 4.29 -13.08
N ALA A 223 11.37 4.89 -13.20
CA ALA A 223 10.71 5.12 -14.47
C ALA A 223 9.71 6.27 -14.37
N HIS A 224 9.48 6.91 -15.51
CA HIS A 224 8.48 7.95 -15.71
C HIS A 224 7.57 7.61 -16.89
N ALA A 225 6.32 8.03 -16.80
CA ALA A 225 5.35 7.89 -17.87
C ALA A 225 4.41 9.11 -17.91
N LEU A 226 4.01 9.53 -19.10
CA LEU A 226 2.83 10.35 -19.30
C LEU A 226 1.68 9.41 -19.68
N ALA A 227 0.72 9.24 -18.80
CA ALA A 227 -0.47 8.45 -19.05
C ALA A 227 -1.58 9.36 -19.59
N VAL A 228 -2.17 8.95 -20.71
CA VAL A 228 -3.28 9.67 -21.34
C VAL A 228 -4.52 8.76 -21.37
N PRO A 229 -5.74 9.33 -21.27
CA PRO A 229 -6.97 8.57 -21.42
C PRO A 229 -7.05 7.85 -22.76
N SER A 230 -7.72 6.70 -22.81
CA SER A 230 -8.05 6.07 -24.07
C SER A 230 -9.16 6.84 -24.79
N SER A 231 -9.03 6.97 -26.10
CA SER A 231 -10.11 7.46 -26.98
C SER A 231 -10.84 6.30 -27.70
N ASP A 232 -10.44 5.05 -27.45
CA ASP A 232 -11.05 3.88 -28.03
C ASP A 232 -12.38 3.57 -27.36
N PRO A 233 -13.50 3.53 -28.09
CA PRO A 233 -14.81 3.20 -27.54
C PRO A 233 -14.88 1.83 -26.85
N GLU A 234 -14.10 0.83 -27.33
CA GLU A 234 -14.05 -0.50 -26.70
C GLU A 234 -13.38 -0.44 -25.32
N ASP A 235 -12.34 0.36 -25.17
CA ASP A 235 -11.69 0.56 -23.88
C ASP A 235 -12.62 1.25 -22.89
N LEU A 236 -13.33 2.27 -23.36
CA LEU A 236 -14.29 3.00 -22.51
C LEU A 236 -15.43 2.10 -22.03
N MET A 237 -15.90 1.18 -22.90
CA MET A 237 -16.92 0.21 -22.51
C MET A 237 -16.38 -0.84 -21.52
N ARG A 238 -15.19 -1.40 -21.79
CA ARG A 238 -14.54 -2.36 -20.87
C ARG A 238 -14.24 -1.73 -19.51
N TYR A 239 -13.83 -0.49 -19.54
CA TYR A 239 -13.58 0.28 -18.34
C TYR A 239 -14.84 0.45 -17.49
N ALA A 240 -15.94 0.89 -18.10
CA ALA A 240 -17.21 1.05 -17.39
C ALA A 240 -17.67 -0.27 -16.75
N ALA A 241 -17.58 -1.39 -17.48
CA ALA A 241 -17.93 -2.71 -16.96
C ALA A 241 -17.05 -3.16 -15.80
N ASN A 242 -15.73 -2.88 -15.84
CA ASN A 242 -14.82 -3.21 -14.76
C ASN A 242 -15.09 -2.37 -13.50
N VAL A 243 -15.33 -1.07 -13.65
CA VAL A 243 -15.69 -0.17 -12.54
C VAL A 243 -16.96 -0.65 -11.85
N GLU A 244 -17.99 -1.00 -12.65
CA GLU A 244 -19.25 -1.52 -12.15
C GLU A 244 -19.07 -2.84 -11.40
N ALA A 245 -18.33 -3.80 -11.98
CA ALA A 245 -18.09 -5.10 -11.36
C ALA A 245 -17.36 -4.99 -10.01
N VAL A 246 -16.33 -4.14 -9.92
CA VAL A 246 -15.62 -3.90 -8.66
C VAL A 246 -16.52 -3.22 -7.64
N ALA A 247 -17.31 -2.23 -8.04
CA ALA A 247 -18.23 -1.53 -7.14
C ALA A 247 -19.29 -2.47 -6.57
N VAL A 248 -19.86 -3.32 -7.39
CA VAL A 248 -20.83 -4.35 -6.96
C VAL A 248 -20.17 -5.35 -5.99
N GLN A 249 -18.94 -5.76 -6.27
CA GLN A 249 -18.21 -6.67 -5.38
C GLN A 249 -17.92 -6.05 -4.02
N GLU A 250 -17.50 -4.79 -3.98
CA GLU A 250 -17.26 -4.05 -2.72
C GLU A 250 -18.55 -3.90 -1.91
N ALA A 251 -19.64 -3.52 -2.55
CA ALA A 251 -20.94 -3.40 -1.92
C ALA A 251 -21.41 -4.75 -1.34
N ARG A 252 -21.25 -5.82 -2.10
CA ARG A 252 -21.56 -7.19 -1.66
C ARG A 252 -20.72 -7.61 -0.46
N THR A 253 -19.41 -7.44 -0.54
CA THR A 253 -18.47 -7.81 0.54
C THR A 253 -18.80 -7.09 1.82
N TYR A 254 -19.18 -5.81 1.74
CA TYR A 254 -19.61 -5.05 2.90
C TYR A 254 -20.87 -5.64 3.55
N GLU A 255 -21.95 -5.86 2.81
CA GLU A 255 -23.19 -6.43 3.35
C GLU A 255 -22.99 -7.85 3.90
N GLU A 256 -22.20 -8.70 3.21
CA GLU A 256 -21.86 -10.04 3.68
C GLU A 256 -21.05 -9.99 4.99
N SER A 257 -20.19 -8.97 5.17
CA SER A 257 -19.47 -8.77 6.44
C SER A 257 -20.39 -8.43 7.62
N LEU A 258 -21.59 -7.92 7.36
CA LEU A 258 -22.64 -7.69 8.35
C LEU A 258 -23.51 -8.95 8.59
N GLY A 259 -23.17 -10.06 7.94
CA GLY A 259 -23.92 -11.33 8.02
C GLY A 259 -25.17 -11.38 7.13
N ALA A 260 -25.30 -10.48 6.17
CA ALA A 260 -26.43 -10.46 5.25
C ALA A 260 -26.24 -11.50 4.12
N THR A 261 -27.37 -11.98 3.58
CA THR A 261 -27.39 -12.72 2.31
C THR A 261 -27.68 -11.75 1.18
N VAL A 262 -26.75 -11.63 0.22
CA VAL A 262 -26.84 -10.67 -0.87
C VAL A 262 -27.15 -11.36 -2.19
N LEU A 263 -28.26 -10.96 -2.81
CA LEU A 263 -28.68 -11.42 -4.13
C LEU A 263 -28.38 -10.33 -5.16
N ASP A 264 -27.68 -10.69 -6.21
CA ASP A 264 -27.49 -9.83 -7.38
C ASP A 264 -28.75 -9.86 -8.25
N VAL A 265 -29.34 -8.70 -8.46
CA VAL A 265 -30.60 -8.52 -9.20
C VAL A 265 -30.45 -7.49 -10.33
N SER A 266 -29.21 -7.20 -10.71
CA SER A 266 -28.86 -6.20 -11.74
C SER A 266 -29.32 -6.58 -13.15
N THR A 267 -29.65 -7.86 -13.40
CA THR A 267 -30.20 -8.30 -14.69
C THR A 267 -31.64 -8.82 -14.54
N ALA A 268 -32.44 -8.69 -15.63
CA ALA A 268 -33.81 -9.18 -15.62
C ALA A 268 -33.93 -10.65 -15.20
N GLU A 269 -33.04 -11.52 -15.67
CA GLU A 269 -33.00 -12.95 -15.33
C GLU A 269 -32.74 -13.18 -13.84
N ARG A 270 -31.76 -12.51 -13.26
CA ARG A 270 -31.41 -12.61 -11.84
C ARG A 270 -32.50 -12.04 -10.94
N ALA A 271 -33.11 -10.92 -11.34
CA ALA A 271 -34.23 -10.32 -10.63
C ALA A 271 -35.42 -11.26 -10.57
N LEU A 272 -35.80 -11.89 -11.69
CA LEU A 272 -36.88 -12.88 -11.75
C LEU A 272 -36.58 -14.12 -10.90
N ALA A 273 -35.32 -14.62 -10.92
CA ALA A 273 -34.88 -15.73 -10.08
C ALA A 273 -34.94 -15.39 -8.58
N ALA A 274 -34.78 -14.13 -8.21
CA ALA A 274 -34.94 -13.63 -6.84
C ALA A 274 -36.42 -13.33 -6.46
N GLY A 275 -37.36 -13.61 -7.34
CA GLY A 275 -38.81 -13.34 -7.14
C GLY A 275 -39.22 -11.89 -7.25
N LEU A 276 -38.44 -11.07 -7.98
CA LEU A 276 -38.70 -9.65 -8.24
C LEU A 276 -39.23 -9.44 -9.67
N GLY A 277 -39.67 -8.23 -10.00
CA GLY A 277 -39.92 -7.80 -11.39
C GLY A 277 -38.62 -7.81 -12.20
N ALA A 278 -38.73 -7.87 -13.55
CA ALA A 278 -37.58 -7.97 -14.47
C ALA A 278 -36.57 -6.81 -14.35
N TRP A 279 -37.01 -5.63 -13.91
CA TRP A 279 -36.19 -4.43 -13.76
C TRP A 279 -36.51 -3.76 -12.42
N PRO A 280 -35.94 -4.23 -11.29
CA PRO A 280 -36.34 -3.76 -9.96
C PRO A 280 -35.86 -2.33 -9.66
N GLY A 281 -34.94 -1.75 -10.46
CA GLY A 281 -34.38 -0.43 -10.28
C GLY A 281 -33.36 -0.32 -9.15
N PHE A 282 -32.65 -1.41 -8.89
CA PHE A 282 -31.48 -1.52 -8.03
C PHE A 282 -30.69 -2.78 -8.37
N ASP A 283 -29.42 -2.83 -7.96
CA ASP A 283 -28.45 -3.88 -8.35
C ASP A 283 -28.42 -5.06 -7.39
N LEU A 284 -28.53 -4.81 -6.08
CA LEU A 284 -28.44 -5.82 -5.05
C LEU A 284 -29.65 -5.80 -4.12
N LEU A 285 -30.12 -7.01 -3.76
CA LEU A 285 -31.07 -7.22 -2.67
C LEU A 285 -30.34 -7.82 -1.48
N SER A 286 -30.22 -7.08 -0.39
CA SER A 286 -29.63 -7.56 0.85
C SER A 286 -30.71 -8.02 1.83
N LEU A 287 -30.53 -9.24 2.33
CA LEU A 287 -31.37 -9.85 3.38
C LEU A 287 -30.54 -9.87 4.65
N ARG A 288 -30.76 -8.90 5.51
CA ARG A 288 -29.98 -8.71 6.75
C ARG A 288 -30.44 -9.68 7.85
N PRO A 289 -29.57 -10.01 8.82
CA PRO A 289 -29.92 -10.90 9.96
C PRO A 289 -31.11 -10.40 10.80
N SER A 290 -31.36 -9.09 10.79
CA SER A 290 -32.55 -8.47 11.41
C SER A 290 -33.89 -8.85 10.77
N GLY A 291 -33.88 -9.50 9.60
CA GLY A 291 -35.05 -9.73 8.76
C GLY A 291 -35.38 -8.57 7.81
N GLU A 292 -34.59 -7.51 7.85
CA GLU A 292 -34.74 -6.36 6.96
C GLU A 292 -34.33 -6.73 5.53
N ARG A 293 -35.15 -6.28 4.56
CA ARG A 293 -34.83 -6.37 3.12
C ARG A 293 -34.45 -5.01 2.62
N VAL A 294 -33.26 -4.89 2.08
CA VAL A 294 -32.68 -3.63 1.62
C VAL A 294 -32.39 -3.70 0.13
N ALA A 295 -32.92 -2.74 -0.62
CA ALA A 295 -32.59 -2.52 -2.03
C ALA A 295 -31.37 -1.62 -2.12
N ILE A 296 -30.34 -2.04 -2.83
CA ILE A 296 -29.09 -1.31 -2.94
C ILE A 296 -28.79 -1.02 -4.42
N GLU A 297 -28.73 0.23 -4.76
CA GLU A 297 -28.18 0.71 -6.03
C GLU A 297 -26.70 0.97 -5.86
N VAL A 298 -25.88 0.46 -6.78
CA VAL A 298 -24.44 0.57 -6.72
C VAL A 298 -23.92 1.44 -7.86
N LYS A 299 -23.15 2.45 -7.53
CA LYS A 299 -22.50 3.33 -8.52
C LYS A 299 -21.00 3.33 -8.31
N GLY A 300 -20.25 2.89 -9.33
CA GLY A 300 -18.79 2.92 -9.34
C GLY A 300 -18.25 4.18 -10.03
N ARG A 301 -17.14 4.73 -9.47
CA ARG A 301 -16.36 5.78 -10.11
C ARG A 301 -14.86 5.54 -9.94
N ALA A 302 -14.11 5.84 -10.98
CA ALA A 302 -12.64 5.74 -10.95
C ALA A 302 -12.00 6.73 -9.97
N GLU A 303 -12.58 7.92 -9.92
CA GLU A 303 -12.20 9.05 -9.08
C GLU A 303 -13.45 9.61 -8.41
N PHE A 304 -13.23 10.61 -7.55
CA PHE A 304 -14.35 11.38 -7.03
C PHE A 304 -15.07 12.12 -8.16
N GLY A 305 -16.37 12.12 -8.13
CA GLY A 305 -17.20 12.74 -9.15
C GLY A 305 -18.68 12.46 -8.93
N SER A 306 -19.52 13.12 -9.73
CA SER A 306 -20.96 12.92 -9.67
C SER A 306 -21.35 11.50 -10.10
N VAL A 307 -22.36 10.93 -9.46
CA VAL A 307 -23.03 9.70 -9.90
C VAL A 307 -24.40 10.03 -10.50
N GLU A 308 -24.84 9.19 -11.42
CA GLU A 308 -26.12 9.38 -12.11
C GLU A 308 -27.05 8.22 -11.77
N LEU A 309 -28.33 8.53 -11.49
CA LEU A 309 -29.40 7.57 -11.40
C LEU A 309 -30.23 7.63 -12.68
N THR A 310 -30.63 6.46 -13.15
CA THR A 310 -31.66 6.36 -14.19
C THR A 310 -33.02 6.77 -13.62
N GLU A 311 -33.98 7.02 -14.50
CA GLU A 311 -35.37 7.36 -14.10
C GLU A 311 -36.00 6.25 -13.25
N ASN A 312 -35.77 4.98 -13.61
CA ASN A 312 -36.28 3.84 -12.85
C ASN A 312 -35.68 3.73 -11.46
N GLU A 313 -34.34 3.87 -11.31
CA GLU A 313 -33.61 3.86 -10.02
C GLU A 313 -34.11 5.01 -9.12
N TYR A 314 -34.30 6.21 -9.69
CA TYR A 314 -34.83 7.35 -8.95
C TYR A 314 -36.27 7.11 -8.47
N ILE A 315 -37.16 6.57 -9.33
CA ILE A 315 -38.52 6.22 -8.93
C ILE A 315 -38.52 5.20 -7.81
N GLN A 316 -37.66 4.17 -7.88
CA GLN A 316 -37.56 3.16 -6.84
C GLN A 316 -37.02 3.75 -5.52
N ALA A 317 -36.04 4.65 -5.56
CA ALA A 317 -35.61 5.38 -4.40
C ALA A 317 -36.69 6.18 -3.70
N CYS A 318 -37.57 6.84 -4.50
CA CYS A 318 -38.73 7.56 -4.00
C CYS A 318 -39.77 6.64 -3.35
N GLN A 319 -39.99 5.46 -3.93
CA GLN A 319 -41.02 4.51 -3.45
C GLN A 319 -40.58 3.74 -2.23
N GLN A 320 -39.31 3.25 -2.18
CA GLN A 320 -38.81 2.39 -1.12
C GLN A 320 -38.25 3.16 0.06
N GLN A 321 -37.89 4.43 -0.11
CA GLN A 321 -37.46 5.36 0.95
C GLN A 321 -36.34 4.74 1.84
N ASP A 322 -36.61 4.49 3.13
CA ASP A 322 -35.63 3.99 4.10
C ASP A 322 -35.14 2.56 3.81
N HIS A 323 -35.80 1.83 2.94
CA HIS A 323 -35.38 0.50 2.46
C HIS A 323 -34.53 0.56 1.19
N TYR A 324 -34.27 1.76 0.65
CA TYR A 324 -33.43 1.98 -0.51
C TYR A 324 -32.12 2.67 -0.12
N TRP A 325 -31.00 2.09 -0.54
CA TRP A 325 -29.69 2.60 -0.30
C TRP A 325 -28.96 2.88 -1.61
N LEU A 326 -28.22 3.98 -1.65
CA LEU A 326 -27.23 4.25 -2.68
C LEU A 326 -25.84 3.93 -2.10
N TYR A 327 -25.16 3.00 -2.75
CA TYR A 327 -23.76 2.67 -2.47
C TYR A 327 -22.90 3.25 -3.59
N ALA A 328 -22.12 4.29 -3.29
CA ALA A 328 -21.18 4.90 -4.22
C ALA A 328 -19.75 4.45 -3.89
N VAL A 329 -19.11 3.78 -4.84
CA VAL A 329 -17.73 3.30 -4.71
C VAL A 329 -16.82 4.19 -5.52
N PHE A 330 -15.97 4.94 -4.84
CA PHE A 330 -15.00 5.83 -5.45
C PHE A 330 -13.58 5.19 -5.41
N GLU A 331 -12.72 5.65 -6.33
CA GLU A 331 -11.31 5.25 -6.36
C GLU A 331 -11.13 3.72 -6.45
N TYR A 332 -11.96 3.05 -7.25
CA TYR A 332 -12.03 1.59 -7.34
C TYR A 332 -10.68 0.91 -7.66
N ALA A 333 -9.75 1.61 -8.31
CA ALA A 333 -8.41 1.10 -8.62
C ALA A 333 -7.43 1.14 -7.43
N LYS A 334 -7.82 1.74 -6.30
CA LYS A 334 -7.01 1.69 -5.07
C LYS A 334 -7.14 0.34 -4.37
N PRO A 335 -6.12 -0.09 -3.63
CA PRO A 335 -6.17 -1.32 -2.82
C PRO A 335 -7.33 -1.37 -1.82
N ARG A 336 -7.88 -0.21 -1.48
CA ARG A 336 -9.08 -0.04 -0.65
C ARG A 336 -9.94 1.04 -1.29
N PRO A 337 -10.89 0.67 -2.12
CA PRO A 337 -11.90 1.59 -2.65
C PRO A 337 -12.67 2.25 -1.52
N ARG A 338 -13.10 3.48 -1.75
CA ARG A 338 -13.94 4.17 -0.77
C ARG A 338 -15.40 3.87 -1.05
N LEU A 339 -16.03 3.10 -0.18
CA LEU A 339 -17.48 2.84 -0.19
C LEU A 339 -18.21 3.89 0.65
N CYS A 340 -19.05 4.71 0.01
CA CYS A 340 -19.96 5.66 0.64
C CYS A 340 -21.40 5.12 0.56
N ARG A 341 -22.12 5.12 1.68
CA ARG A 341 -23.44 4.52 1.81
C ARG A 341 -24.46 5.58 2.22
N VAL A 342 -25.51 5.74 1.45
CA VAL A 342 -26.57 6.72 1.72
C VAL A 342 -27.92 6.03 1.75
N GLN A 343 -28.51 5.94 2.94
CA GLN A 343 -29.90 5.48 3.13
C GLN A 343 -30.87 6.55 2.70
N ASN A 344 -31.92 6.19 1.99
CA ASN A 344 -32.96 7.08 1.52
C ASN A 344 -32.37 8.30 0.74
N PRO A 345 -31.68 8.04 -0.38
CA PRO A 345 -30.99 9.09 -1.12
C PRO A 345 -31.96 10.20 -1.58
N PHE A 346 -33.19 9.85 -1.84
CA PHE A 346 -34.23 10.85 -2.23
C PHE A 346 -34.43 11.93 -1.17
N ARG A 347 -34.39 11.59 0.11
CA ARG A 347 -34.57 12.55 1.21
C ARG A 347 -33.31 13.32 1.55
N LYS A 348 -32.15 12.68 1.40
CA LYS A 348 -30.85 13.20 1.90
C LYS A 348 -30.05 13.95 0.85
N LEU A 349 -30.27 13.67 -0.43
CA LEU A 349 -29.44 14.22 -1.50
C LEU A 349 -30.25 15.24 -2.35
N ILE A 350 -29.50 16.22 -2.88
CA ILE A 350 -30.05 17.20 -3.83
C ILE A 350 -29.74 16.70 -5.23
N PHE A 351 -30.80 16.52 -6.02
CA PHE A 351 -30.70 16.08 -7.41
C PHE A 351 -30.77 17.29 -8.37
N ASN A 352 -29.82 17.30 -9.34
CA ASN A 352 -29.85 18.26 -10.43
C ASN A 352 -30.49 17.61 -11.65
N GLU A 353 -31.64 18.12 -12.09
CA GLU A 353 -32.41 17.58 -13.22
C GLU A 353 -31.75 18.00 -14.54
N LYS A 354 -31.06 17.08 -15.22
CA LYS A 354 -30.58 17.22 -16.61
C LYS A 354 -30.92 15.96 -17.39
N LYS A 355 -32.20 15.67 -17.68
CA LYS A 355 -32.62 14.40 -18.32
C LYS A 355 -32.07 13.10 -17.63
N ARG A 356 -31.24 13.26 -16.64
CA ARG A 356 -30.65 12.25 -15.73
C ARG A 356 -30.48 12.91 -14.38
N PHE A 357 -30.68 12.15 -13.32
CA PHE A 357 -30.46 12.62 -11.94
C PHE A 357 -28.99 12.51 -11.58
N VAL A 358 -28.31 13.65 -11.49
CA VAL A 358 -26.85 13.72 -11.19
C VAL A 358 -26.69 14.15 -9.75
N ILE A 359 -25.92 13.35 -9.00
CA ILE A 359 -25.56 13.63 -7.61
C ILE A 359 -24.07 13.98 -7.56
N GLN A 360 -23.76 15.14 -7.00
CA GLN A 360 -22.38 15.58 -6.85
C GLN A 360 -21.70 14.77 -5.72
N ASP A 361 -20.39 14.49 -5.89
CA ASP A 361 -19.57 13.77 -4.93
C ASP A 361 -19.60 14.40 -3.52
N GLY A 362 -19.51 15.71 -3.43
CA GLY A 362 -19.59 16.43 -2.17
C GLY A 362 -20.89 16.20 -1.39
N ALA A 363 -22.03 16.03 -2.09
CA ALA A 363 -23.30 15.71 -1.46
C ALA A 363 -23.34 14.25 -0.95
N ILE A 364 -22.69 13.32 -1.66
CA ILE A 364 -22.58 11.92 -1.25
C ILE A 364 -21.76 11.82 0.03
N PHE A 365 -20.60 12.49 0.09
CA PHE A 365 -19.75 12.50 1.28
C PHE A 365 -20.43 13.12 2.50
N ALA A 366 -21.21 14.20 2.29
CA ALA A 366 -21.94 14.85 3.38
C ALA A 366 -23.10 14.01 3.94
N ALA A 367 -23.61 13.07 3.15
CA ALA A 367 -24.72 12.19 3.48
C ALA A 367 -24.30 10.75 3.80
N GLU A 368 -22.98 10.48 3.86
CA GLU A 368 -22.44 9.16 4.16
C GLU A 368 -22.84 8.70 5.57
N GLU A 369 -23.35 7.49 5.67
CA GLU A 369 -23.65 6.81 6.94
C GLU A 369 -22.40 6.07 7.45
N LEU A 370 -22.03 6.28 8.70
CA LEU A 370 -20.88 5.66 9.37
C LEU A 370 -21.17 4.20 9.78
#